data_241859d39ba1a5b1bc3abbd53a55d5d9
#
_entry.id   241859d39ba1a5b1bc3abbd53a55d5d9
#
_cell.length_a   1.000
_cell.length_b   1.000
_cell.length_c   1.000
_cell.angle_alpha   90.00
_cell.angle_beta   90.00
_cell.angle_gamma   90.00
#
_symmetry.space_group_name_H-M   'P 1'
#
loop_
_entity.id
_entity.type
_entity.pdbx_description
1 polymer ?
#
loop_
_entity_poly.entity_id
_entity_poly.type
_entity_poly.pdbx_seq_one_letter_code
_entity_poly.pdbx_strand_id
1 'polypeptide(L)'
;MKKIIFLFSFLGFISCKLYDKTSQIESQKPVQNEYFTVAFGSCDDQKIKNELWPAIDQNHPSVWIWGGDNVYSDTEDMQFLKNNYEIQKQDADYLQFIKDKIVLGTWDDHDFGANDSGEEYPYKRKSQQLLLDFLGTSQKAPERKRDGIYTAKTIVLDGNKVKIIILDSRFFRTALTKSTDSKKRFQPNRHSEGTMLGQTQWKWLKEELRNSDAQFNVIVSSIQFLSDKHGFEAWGNFPHEIERLEQLIVSTKAKGTFIISGDRHIATFSSKNVTGLSYPLVDFTSSGLTHTYTSFSGEENPYVKGEVIKDINFGLLKFDFKNNKVIMEIRGKKNKLLQQYIQIYPGK
;
A
#
# COMPACT_ATOMS: atom_id res chain seq x y z
N MET A 1 101.79 -3.15 39.85
CA MET A 1 101.18 -2.71 38.58
C MET A 1 99.93 -3.56 38.28
N LYS A 2 98.76 -3.02 38.55
CA LYS A 2 97.49 -3.78 38.50
C LYS A 2 96.90 -3.49 37.06
N LYS A 3 96.65 -4.60 36.31
CA LYS A 3 95.94 -4.55 35.03
C LYS A 3 94.47 -4.63 35.31
N ILE A 4 93.77 -3.59 34.89
CA ILE A 4 92.30 -3.56 34.91
C ILE A 4 91.79 -4.11 33.55
N ILE A 5 90.97 -5.17 33.64
CA ILE A 5 90.33 -5.76 32.48
C ILE A 5 88.92 -5.14 32.43
N PHE A 6 88.58 -4.42 31.32
CA PHE A 6 87.24 -3.95 31.04
C PHE A 6 86.43 -5.03 30.30
N LEU A 7 85.36 -5.43 30.94
CA LEU A 7 84.39 -6.38 30.38
C LEU A 7 83.30 -5.55 29.69
N PHE A 8 83.28 -5.62 28.34
CA PHE A 8 82.16 -5.01 27.58
C PHE A 8 80.98 -6.00 27.53
N SER A 9 79.92 -5.60 28.21
CA SER A 9 78.62 -6.29 28.16
C SER A 9 77.83 -5.83 26.92
N PHE A 10 77.60 -6.72 25.99
CA PHE A 10 76.78 -6.49 24.83
C PHE A 10 75.30 -6.75 25.19
N LEU A 11 74.53 -5.68 25.42
CA LEU A 11 73.06 -5.78 25.54
C LEU A 11 72.44 -5.81 24.16
N GLY A 12 71.97 -6.99 23.76
CA GLY A 12 71.18 -7.18 22.54
C GLY A 12 69.74 -6.65 22.76
N PHE A 13 69.39 -5.60 22.05
CA PHE A 13 67.99 -5.14 21.97
C PHE A 13 67.22 -6.07 21.07
N ILE A 14 66.35 -6.93 21.65
CA ILE A 14 65.35 -7.66 20.93
C ILE A 14 64.16 -6.72 20.70
N SER A 15 64.06 -6.12 19.50
CA SER A 15 62.91 -5.34 19.03
C SER A 15 61.75 -6.29 18.76
N CYS A 16 60.84 -6.45 19.69
CA CYS A 16 59.51 -7.02 19.43
C CYS A 16 58.72 -6.07 18.54
N LYS A 17 58.63 -6.38 17.24
CA LYS A 17 57.60 -5.74 16.38
C LYS A 17 56.23 -6.26 16.83
N LEU A 18 55.53 -5.44 17.61
CA LEU A 18 54.09 -5.53 17.80
C LEU A 18 53.42 -5.30 16.43
N TYR A 19 52.88 -6.40 15.88
CA TYR A 19 52.06 -6.35 14.69
C TYR A 19 50.67 -5.81 15.13
N ASP A 20 50.49 -4.50 14.96
CA ASP A 20 49.20 -3.85 15.22
C ASP A 20 48.23 -4.25 14.08
N LYS A 21 47.42 -5.29 14.36
CA LYS A 21 46.24 -5.65 13.56
C LYS A 21 45.13 -4.68 13.90
N THR A 22 45.25 -3.43 13.52
CA THR A 22 44.09 -2.57 13.30
C THR A 22 43.38 -3.13 12.07
N SER A 23 42.45 -4.06 12.28
CA SER A 23 41.42 -4.39 11.32
C SER A 23 40.66 -3.08 11.05
N GLN A 24 40.94 -2.45 9.92
CA GLN A 24 40.08 -1.44 9.38
C GLN A 24 38.72 -2.12 9.14
N ILE A 25 37.78 -1.89 10.06
CA ILE A 25 36.38 -2.10 9.78
C ILE A 25 36.07 -1.08 8.68
N GLU A 26 36.14 -1.53 7.42
CA GLU A 26 35.52 -0.77 6.34
C GLU A 26 34.07 -0.58 6.77
N SER A 27 33.72 0.63 7.12
CA SER A 27 32.34 1.03 7.29
C SER A 27 31.68 0.74 5.95
N GLN A 28 30.93 -0.36 5.88
CA GLN A 28 30.07 -0.60 4.73
C GLN A 28 29.21 0.64 4.62
N LYS A 29 29.42 1.42 3.55
CA LYS A 29 28.52 2.49 3.18
C LYS A 29 27.12 1.89 3.21
N PRO A 30 26.14 2.52 3.87
CA PRO A 30 24.77 2.02 3.85
C PRO A 30 24.43 1.78 2.36
N VAL A 31 23.92 0.59 2.06
CA VAL A 31 23.42 0.27 0.72
C VAL A 31 22.42 1.36 0.39
N GLN A 32 22.80 2.30 -0.43
CA GLN A 32 21.93 3.35 -0.90
C GLN A 32 20.91 2.62 -1.77
N ASN A 33 19.73 2.36 -1.23
CA ASN A 33 18.67 1.73 -1.99
C ASN A 33 18.45 2.57 -3.24
N GLU A 34 18.66 1.96 -4.40
CA GLU A 34 18.51 2.61 -5.71
C GLU A 34 17.08 3.17 -5.89
N TYR A 35 16.13 2.63 -5.12
CA TYR A 35 14.70 2.95 -5.18
C TYR A 35 14.14 3.30 -3.81
N PHE A 36 13.21 4.25 -3.80
CA PHE A 36 12.27 4.37 -2.69
C PHE A 36 11.21 3.28 -2.83
N THR A 37 11.04 2.46 -1.78
CA THR A 37 10.18 1.29 -1.82
C THR A 37 8.99 1.45 -0.90
N VAL A 38 7.81 1.15 -1.42
CA VAL A 38 6.53 1.07 -0.70
C VAL A 38 5.96 -0.32 -0.90
N ALA A 39 5.52 -0.97 0.17
CA ALA A 39 4.79 -2.23 0.10
C ALA A 39 3.33 -2.03 0.51
N PHE A 40 2.44 -2.84 -0.06
CA PHE A 40 1.01 -2.82 0.28
C PHE A 40 0.36 -4.19 0.11
N GLY A 41 -0.78 -4.37 0.73
CA GLY A 41 -1.60 -5.56 0.59
C GLY A 41 -2.93 -5.39 1.31
N SER A 42 -3.86 -6.30 1.05
CA SER A 42 -5.19 -6.37 1.64
C SER A 42 -5.62 -7.81 1.87
N CYS A 43 -6.75 -8.01 2.52
CA CYS A 43 -7.35 -9.31 2.81
C CYS A 43 -6.45 -10.17 3.70
N ASP A 44 -6.28 -9.70 4.94
CA ASP A 44 -5.49 -10.36 5.99
C ASP A 44 -6.42 -10.87 7.11
N ASP A 45 -6.84 -12.13 7.03
CA ASP A 45 -7.65 -12.74 8.09
C ASP A 45 -6.77 -13.00 9.32
N GLN A 46 -7.02 -12.28 10.41
CA GLN A 46 -6.30 -12.36 11.68
C GLN A 46 -6.31 -13.76 12.32
N LYS A 47 -7.15 -14.68 11.85
CA LYS A 47 -7.21 -16.09 12.30
C LYS A 47 -6.25 -16.99 11.53
N ILE A 48 -5.69 -16.51 10.41
CA ILE A 48 -4.78 -17.23 9.55
C ILE A 48 -3.39 -16.60 9.70
N LYS A 49 -2.38 -17.41 9.99
CA LYS A 49 -1.01 -16.89 10.08
C LYS A 49 -0.58 -16.27 8.73
N ASN A 50 -0.23 -14.98 8.76
CA ASN A 50 0.35 -14.33 7.58
C ASN A 50 1.83 -14.71 7.45
N GLU A 51 2.13 -15.52 6.43
CA GLU A 51 3.50 -16.00 6.16
C GLU A 51 4.32 -15.01 5.30
N LEU A 52 3.73 -13.87 4.91
CA LEU A 52 4.37 -12.93 3.99
C LEU A 52 5.21 -11.85 4.68
N TRP A 53 5.01 -11.56 5.97
CA TRP A 53 5.74 -10.49 6.67
C TRP A 53 7.26 -10.58 6.48
N PRO A 54 7.93 -11.74 6.64
CA PRO A 54 9.37 -11.84 6.41
C PRO A 54 9.75 -11.61 4.95
N ALA A 55 8.90 -12.01 3.99
CA ALA A 55 9.14 -11.79 2.56
C ALA A 55 8.96 -10.31 2.18
N ILE A 56 8.01 -9.61 2.80
CA ILE A 56 7.80 -8.18 2.60
C ILE A 56 9.01 -7.41 3.13
N ASP A 57 9.47 -7.72 4.33
CA ASP A 57 10.59 -7.01 4.99
C ASP A 57 11.91 -7.15 4.23
N GLN A 58 12.16 -8.28 3.55
CA GLN A 58 13.32 -8.49 2.67
C GLN A 58 13.46 -7.44 1.55
N ASN A 59 12.38 -6.73 1.21
CA ASN A 59 12.40 -5.66 0.20
C ASN A 59 12.69 -4.28 0.81
N HIS A 60 12.89 -4.20 2.12
CA HIS A 60 13.19 -2.97 2.87
C HIS A 60 12.27 -1.79 2.53
N PRO A 61 10.93 -1.98 2.52
CA PRO A 61 10.04 -0.86 2.25
C PRO A 61 10.11 0.16 3.39
N SER A 62 10.06 1.44 3.03
CA SER A 62 9.97 2.53 4.02
C SER A 62 8.53 2.79 4.46
N VAL A 63 7.56 2.32 3.69
CA VAL A 63 6.13 2.49 3.93
C VAL A 63 5.43 1.15 3.75
N TRP A 64 4.52 0.86 4.68
CA TRP A 64 3.50 -0.17 4.54
C TRP A 64 2.13 0.47 4.36
N ILE A 65 1.34 0.00 3.39
CA ILE A 65 -0.03 0.46 3.16
C ILE A 65 -0.99 -0.72 3.32
N TRP A 66 -1.88 -0.62 4.29
CA TRP A 66 -3.03 -1.48 4.40
C TRP A 66 -4.09 -1.10 3.36
N GLY A 67 -4.44 -2.03 2.49
CA GLY A 67 -5.36 -1.82 1.36
C GLY A 67 -6.83 -2.12 1.67
N GLY A 68 -7.18 -2.35 2.93
CA GLY A 68 -8.52 -2.77 3.37
C GLY A 68 -8.59 -4.24 3.73
N ASP A 69 -9.67 -4.67 4.38
CA ASP A 69 -9.81 -6.01 4.97
C ASP A 69 -8.61 -6.36 5.84
N ASN A 70 -8.28 -5.42 6.71
CA ASN A 70 -7.14 -5.58 7.61
C ASN A 70 -7.42 -6.59 8.70
N VAL A 71 -8.71 -6.84 8.97
CA VAL A 71 -9.27 -7.93 9.80
C VAL A 71 -10.65 -8.31 9.28
N TYR A 72 -11.07 -9.55 9.50
CA TYR A 72 -12.38 -10.07 9.13
C TYR A 72 -13.29 -10.13 10.36
N SER A 73 -14.20 -9.18 10.46
CA SER A 73 -15.09 -9.02 11.63
C SER A 73 -16.57 -9.17 11.30
N ASP A 74 -17.06 -8.50 10.25
CA ASP A 74 -18.47 -8.52 9.81
C ASP A 74 -19.45 -8.39 10.97
N THR A 75 -19.35 -7.31 11.76
CA THR A 75 -20.03 -7.21 13.05
C THR A 75 -20.50 -5.80 13.37
N GLU A 76 -21.58 -5.71 14.14
CA GLU A 76 -22.00 -4.49 14.83
C GLU A 76 -21.45 -4.41 16.26
N ASP A 77 -20.82 -5.47 16.76
CA ASP A 77 -20.12 -5.48 18.05
C ASP A 77 -18.74 -4.83 17.95
N MET A 78 -18.65 -3.60 18.40
CA MET A 78 -17.41 -2.81 18.36
C MET A 78 -16.31 -3.37 19.27
N GLN A 79 -16.67 -4.16 20.30
CA GLN A 79 -15.66 -4.82 21.11
C GLN A 79 -15.06 -6.02 20.38
N PHE A 80 -15.87 -6.76 19.61
CA PHE A 80 -15.39 -7.83 18.77
C PHE A 80 -14.45 -7.30 17.66
N LEU A 81 -14.84 -6.22 16.97
CA LEU A 81 -13.97 -5.55 15.97
C LEU A 81 -12.66 -5.09 16.61
N LYS A 82 -12.72 -4.45 17.77
CA LYS A 82 -11.52 -4.03 18.51
C LYS A 82 -10.60 -5.21 18.82
N ASN A 83 -11.17 -6.31 19.31
CA ASN A 83 -10.40 -7.51 19.66
C ASN A 83 -9.69 -8.10 18.41
N ASN A 84 -10.35 -8.10 17.24
CA ASN A 84 -9.76 -8.58 16.01
C ASN A 84 -8.58 -7.68 15.55
N TYR A 85 -8.70 -6.37 15.66
CA TYR A 85 -7.57 -5.46 15.42
C TYR A 85 -6.42 -5.68 16.42
N GLU A 86 -6.70 -5.98 17.69
CA GLU A 86 -5.68 -6.30 18.69
C GLU A 86 -4.96 -7.63 18.36
N ILE A 87 -5.70 -8.65 17.89
CA ILE A 87 -5.10 -9.92 17.43
C ILE A 87 -4.13 -9.65 16.28
N GLN A 88 -4.57 -8.91 15.25
CA GLN A 88 -3.73 -8.53 14.10
C GLN A 88 -2.48 -7.77 14.55
N LYS A 89 -2.64 -6.85 15.48
CA LYS A 89 -1.58 -6.00 16.01
C LYS A 89 -0.57 -6.76 16.88
N GLN A 90 -0.96 -7.91 17.44
CA GLN A 90 -0.09 -8.75 18.29
C GLN A 90 0.74 -9.77 17.49
N ASP A 91 0.55 -9.89 16.17
CA ASP A 91 1.41 -10.73 15.35
C ASP A 91 2.86 -10.26 15.46
N ALA A 92 3.75 -11.15 15.91
CA ALA A 92 5.14 -10.81 16.20
C ALA A 92 5.95 -10.43 14.93
N ASP A 93 5.65 -11.11 13.82
CA ASP A 93 6.32 -10.86 12.54
C ASP A 93 5.86 -9.50 11.99
N TYR A 94 4.57 -9.15 12.12
CA TYR A 94 4.04 -7.83 11.78
C TYR A 94 4.66 -6.72 12.63
N LEU A 95 4.68 -6.88 13.96
CA LEU A 95 5.28 -5.89 14.87
C LEU A 95 6.75 -5.64 14.56
N GLN A 96 7.51 -6.70 14.29
CA GLN A 96 8.91 -6.58 13.88
C GLN A 96 9.05 -5.83 12.56
N PHE A 97 8.20 -6.16 11.59
CA PHE A 97 8.19 -5.53 10.27
C PHE A 97 7.93 -4.03 10.33
N ILE A 98 6.90 -3.59 11.09
CA ILE A 98 6.48 -2.16 11.10
C ILE A 98 7.31 -1.26 12.00
N LYS A 99 8.26 -1.80 12.79
CA LYS A 99 8.98 -1.09 13.85
C LYS A 99 9.58 0.24 13.42
N ASP A 100 10.04 0.33 12.18
CA ASP A 100 10.72 1.52 11.60
C ASP A 100 10.02 2.02 10.32
N LYS A 101 8.79 1.59 10.07
CA LYS A 101 8.04 1.91 8.86
C LYS A 101 7.00 2.99 9.11
N ILE A 102 6.70 3.74 8.05
CA ILE A 102 5.49 4.54 8.00
C ILE A 102 4.33 3.60 7.68
N VAL A 103 3.35 3.49 8.59
CA VAL A 103 2.14 2.70 8.36
C VAL A 103 1.01 3.63 7.95
N LEU A 104 0.41 3.37 6.81
CA LEU A 104 -0.78 4.03 6.29
C LEU A 104 -1.83 2.96 5.96
N GLY A 105 -3.09 3.36 5.76
CA GLY A 105 -4.08 2.39 5.31
C GLY A 105 -5.48 2.93 5.23
N THR A 106 -6.31 2.11 4.61
CA THR A 106 -7.77 2.24 4.54
C THR A 106 -8.40 0.98 5.11
N TRP A 107 -9.70 1.00 5.29
CA TRP A 107 -10.54 -0.17 5.53
C TRP A 107 -11.16 -0.67 4.24
N ASP A 108 -11.74 -1.90 4.31
CA ASP A 108 -12.75 -2.32 3.38
C ASP A 108 -13.99 -2.83 4.15
N ASP A 109 -14.88 -3.60 3.57
CA ASP A 109 -16.17 -3.93 4.16
C ASP A 109 -16.06 -4.80 5.42
N HIS A 110 -15.14 -5.78 5.45
CA HIS A 110 -14.98 -6.71 6.58
C HIS A 110 -14.46 -6.06 7.87
N ASP A 111 -13.71 -4.97 7.77
CA ASP A 111 -13.25 -4.20 8.93
C ASP A 111 -13.94 -2.84 9.10
N PHE A 112 -14.76 -2.42 8.13
CA PHE A 112 -15.66 -1.28 8.27
C PHE A 112 -16.93 -1.67 9.03
N GLY A 113 -17.54 -2.84 8.70
CA GLY A 113 -18.76 -3.24 9.35
C GLY A 113 -19.31 -4.59 8.95
N ALA A 114 -19.84 -4.69 7.76
CA ALA A 114 -20.41 -5.92 7.21
C ALA A 114 -20.19 -5.99 5.72
N ASN A 115 -20.13 -7.19 5.18
CA ASN A 115 -19.85 -7.46 3.76
C ASN A 115 -20.68 -6.57 2.83
N ASP A 116 -19.99 -5.85 1.93
CA ASP A 116 -20.51 -4.85 1.00
C ASP A 116 -21.26 -3.67 1.67
N SER A 117 -21.07 -3.39 2.96
CA SER A 117 -21.73 -2.26 3.61
C SER A 117 -21.11 -0.90 3.24
N GLY A 118 -21.92 0.14 3.29
CA GLY A 118 -21.57 1.51 2.96
C GLY A 118 -22.17 2.51 3.93
N GLU A 119 -22.70 3.62 3.42
CA GLU A 119 -23.19 4.73 4.26
C GLU A 119 -24.30 4.31 5.24
N GLU A 120 -25.02 3.25 4.95
CA GLU A 120 -26.08 2.70 5.78
C GLU A 120 -25.60 2.07 7.07
N TYR A 121 -24.31 1.71 7.18
CA TYR A 121 -23.78 1.03 8.36
C TYR A 121 -23.83 1.94 9.60
N PRO A 122 -24.55 1.54 10.68
CA PRO A 122 -24.87 2.46 11.77
C PRO A 122 -23.67 2.78 12.68
N TYR A 123 -22.67 1.89 12.76
CA TYR A 123 -21.53 2.05 13.66
C TYR A 123 -20.26 2.60 12.99
N LYS A 124 -20.34 3.06 11.73
CA LYS A 124 -19.20 3.51 10.94
C LYS A 124 -18.26 4.52 11.63
N ARG A 125 -18.81 5.41 12.48
CA ARG A 125 -17.98 6.36 13.25
C ARG A 125 -17.18 5.68 14.35
N LYS A 126 -17.71 4.60 14.95
CA LYS A 126 -16.99 3.81 15.95
C LYS A 126 -15.90 2.95 15.27
N SER A 127 -16.25 2.28 14.16
CA SER A 127 -15.28 1.56 13.34
C SER A 127 -14.13 2.46 12.89
N GLN A 128 -14.42 3.71 12.50
CA GLN A 128 -13.41 4.71 12.15
C GLN A 128 -12.40 4.94 13.27
N GLN A 129 -12.85 5.08 14.53
CA GLN A 129 -11.92 5.28 15.64
C GLN A 129 -11.05 4.04 15.89
N LEU A 130 -11.61 2.84 15.74
CA LEU A 130 -10.88 1.58 15.93
C LEU A 130 -9.82 1.37 14.83
N LEU A 131 -10.13 1.65 13.57
CA LEU A 131 -9.14 1.63 12.51
C LEU A 131 -8.01 2.64 12.76
N LEU A 132 -8.36 3.87 13.14
CA LEU A 132 -7.37 4.91 13.41
C LEU A 132 -6.48 4.55 14.61
N ASP A 133 -7.00 3.82 15.61
CA ASP A 133 -6.21 3.25 16.71
C ASP A 133 -5.30 2.11 16.22
N PHE A 134 -5.80 1.24 15.35
CA PHE A 134 -5.02 0.18 14.73
C PHE A 134 -3.84 0.74 13.93
N LEU A 135 -4.07 1.75 13.11
CA LEU A 135 -3.03 2.43 12.31
C LEU A 135 -2.09 3.32 13.14
N GLY A 136 -2.31 3.45 14.45
CA GLY A 136 -1.49 4.31 15.31
C GLY A 136 -1.67 5.82 15.03
N THR A 137 -2.79 6.22 14.44
CA THR A 137 -3.09 7.62 14.13
C THR A 137 -3.22 8.45 15.40
N SER A 138 -2.54 9.60 15.43
CA SER A 138 -2.53 10.51 16.60
C SER A 138 -3.95 10.84 17.06
N GLN A 139 -4.16 10.91 18.38
CA GLN A 139 -5.45 11.32 18.97
C GLN A 139 -5.85 12.76 18.59
N LYS A 140 -4.89 13.59 18.13
CA LYS A 140 -5.12 14.97 17.67
C LYS A 140 -5.33 15.07 16.16
N ALA A 141 -5.22 13.98 15.42
CA ALA A 141 -5.35 13.97 13.97
C ALA A 141 -6.74 14.44 13.51
N PRO A 142 -6.83 15.23 12.43
CA PRO A 142 -8.09 15.74 11.93
C PRO A 142 -9.08 14.64 11.49
N GLU A 143 -8.57 13.49 11.06
CA GLU A 143 -9.36 12.30 10.67
C GLU A 143 -10.26 11.80 11.80
N ARG A 144 -9.88 12.01 13.06
CA ARG A 144 -10.70 11.60 14.22
C ARG A 144 -11.92 12.48 14.46
N LYS A 145 -11.94 13.68 13.89
CA LYS A 145 -12.99 14.69 14.14
C LYS A 145 -13.93 14.88 12.96
N ARG A 146 -13.62 14.33 11.81
CA ARG A 146 -14.45 14.42 10.59
C ARG A 146 -15.02 13.06 10.22
N ASP A 147 -15.94 13.04 9.26
CA ASP A 147 -16.46 11.83 8.66
C ASP A 147 -15.44 11.23 7.69
N GLY A 148 -15.22 9.92 7.80
CA GLY A 148 -14.33 9.14 6.94
C GLY A 148 -12.85 9.21 7.33
N ILE A 149 -12.13 8.17 6.88
CA ILE A 149 -10.73 7.96 7.23
C ILE A 149 -9.75 8.52 6.16
N TYR A 150 -10.25 9.08 5.06
CA TYR A 150 -9.42 9.55 3.96
C TYR A 150 -8.34 10.53 4.44
N THR A 151 -7.12 10.36 3.93
CA THR A 151 -5.96 11.16 4.32
C THR A 151 -4.91 11.19 3.21
N ALA A 152 -3.95 12.11 3.30
CA ALA A 152 -2.83 12.15 2.38
C ALA A 152 -1.52 12.39 3.12
N LYS A 153 -0.45 11.76 2.64
CA LYS A 153 0.91 11.94 3.16
C LYS A 153 1.89 12.16 2.02
N THR A 154 2.61 13.26 2.05
CA THR A 154 3.74 13.49 1.14
C THR A 154 5.04 13.04 1.84
N ILE A 155 5.79 12.19 1.16
CA ILE A 155 7.10 11.70 1.62
C ILE A 155 8.16 12.39 0.76
N VAL A 156 9.13 13.00 1.43
CA VAL A 156 10.21 13.74 0.80
C VAL A 156 11.52 12.98 0.98
N LEU A 157 12.25 12.74 -0.10
CA LEU A 157 13.50 11.98 -0.16
C LEU A 157 14.47 12.70 -1.08
N ASP A 158 15.49 13.31 -0.52
CA ASP A 158 16.53 14.03 -1.28
C ASP A 158 15.93 15.02 -2.32
N GLY A 159 14.88 15.73 -1.91
CA GLY A 159 14.16 16.69 -2.75
C GLY A 159 13.11 16.07 -3.70
N ASN A 160 13.07 14.75 -3.85
CA ASN A 160 12.02 14.05 -4.59
C ASN A 160 10.80 13.80 -3.69
N LYS A 161 9.61 13.69 -4.29
CA LYS A 161 8.37 13.56 -3.54
C LYS A 161 7.48 12.46 -4.10
N VAL A 162 6.96 11.64 -3.19
CA VAL A 162 5.83 10.74 -3.45
C VAL A 162 4.68 11.16 -2.56
N LYS A 163 3.50 11.35 -3.13
CA LYS A 163 2.28 11.63 -2.39
C LYS A 163 1.40 10.39 -2.38
N ILE A 164 1.05 9.91 -1.21
CA ILE A 164 0.13 8.80 -0.99
C ILE A 164 -1.19 9.38 -0.53
N ILE A 165 -2.26 9.10 -1.26
CA ILE A 165 -3.61 9.62 -1.05
C ILE A 165 -4.51 8.43 -0.75
N ILE A 166 -4.90 8.30 0.51
CA ILE A 166 -5.77 7.22 0.99
C ILE A 166 -7.22 7.65 0.83
N LEU A 167 -8.00 6.88 0.08
CA LEU A 167 -9.43 7.08 -0.07
C LEU A 167 -10.20 6.27 0.97
N ASP A 168 -11.39 6.74 1.29
CA ASP A 168 -12.43 6.02 2.03
C ASP A 168 -13.54 5.66 1.06
N SER A 169 -13.60 4.42 0.65
CA SER A 169 -14.59 3.89 -0.31
C SER A 169 -15.82 3.28 0.38
N ARG A 170 -15.98 3.49 1.72
CA ARG A 170 -17.07 2.91 2.51
C ARG A 170 -17.96 3.95 3.17
N PHE A 171 -17.41 4.89 3.91
CA PHE A 171 -18.17 5.80 4.80
C PHE A 171 -19.28 6.59 4.10
N PHE A 172 -19.07 6.96 2.85
CA PHE A 172 -19.98 7.78 2.04
C PHE A 172 -20.61 7.01 0.90
N ARG A 173 -20.18 5.77 0.64
CA ARG A 173 -20.65 4.97 -0.48
C ARG A 173 -22.12 4.64 -0.29
N THR A 174 -22.93 5.12 -1.24
CA THR A 174 -24.36 4.85 -1.29
C THR A 174 -24.67 3.41 -1.69
N ALA A 175 -25.91 2.99 -1.53
CA ALA A 175 -26.36 1.63 -1.79
C ALA A 175 -25.98 1.13 -3.20
N LEU A 176 -25.62 -0.16 -3.27
CA LEU A 176 -25.36 -0.89 -4.51
C LEU A 176 -26.67 -1.41 -5.12
N THR A 177 -26.78 -1.39 -6.44
CA THR A 177 -27.91 -1.98 -7.16
C THR A 177 -27.67 -3.47 -7.39
N LYS A 178 -28.56 -4.32 -6.84
CA LYS A 178 -28.52 -5.77 -7.08
C LYS A 178 -28.69 -6.05 -8.58
N SER A 179 -27.91 -7.02 -9.08
CA SER A 179 -28.02 -7.42 -10.47
C SER A 179 -29.29 -8.22 -10.74
N THR A 180 -29.83 -8.06 -11.94
CA THR A 180 -30.87 -8.93 -12.50
C THR A 180 -30.29 -10.18 -13.16
N ASP A 181 -28.98 -10.19 -13.45
CA ASP A 181 -28.25 -11.36 -13.94
C ASP A 181 -27.82 -12.22 -12.73
N SER A 182 -28.30 -13.46 -12.66
CA SER A 182 -27.99 -14.38 -11.57
C SER A 182 -26.51 -14.74 -11.42
N LYS A 183 -25.68 -14.44 -12.42
CA LYS A 183 -24.23 -14.65 -12.39
C LYS A 183 -23.47 -13.47 -11.77
N LYS A 184 -24.15 -12.36 -11.54
CA LYS A 184 -23.57 -11.12 -11.00
C LYS A 184 -24.29 -10.74 -9.72
N ARG A 185 -23.54 -10.30 -8.70
CA ARG A 185 -24.10 -9.83 -7.45
C ARG A 185 -24.69 -8.44 -7.59
N PHE A 186 -23.94 -7.58 -8.28
CA PHE A 186 -24.31 -6.18 -8.51
C PHE A 186 -24.27 -5.82 -10.00
N GLN A 187 -24.99 -4.76 -10.33
CA GLN A 187 -24.96 -4.09 -11.61
C GLN A 187 -24.69 -2.61 -11.40
N PRO A 188 -24.18 -1.87 -12.40
CA PRO A 188 -24.01 -0.44 -12.29
C PRO A 188 -25.30 0.27 -11.89
N ASN A 189 -25.20 1.24 -10.99
CA ASN A 189 -26.26 2.19 -10.70
C ASN A 189 -26.56 2.98 -11.97
N ARG A 190 -27.75 3.60 -12.06
CA ARG A 190 -28.03 4.52 -13.15
C ARG A 190 -27.01 5.65 -13.13
N HIS A 191 -26.65 6.11 -14.32
CA HIS A 191 -25.69 7.22 -14.42
C HIS A 191 -26.14 8.42 -13.58
N SER A 192 -25.23 8.98 -12.80
CA SER A 192 -25.44 10.07 -11.83
C SER A 192 -26.24 9.70 -10.56
N GLU A 193 -26.58 8.43 -10.35
CA GLU A 193 -27.18 7.98 -9.09
C GLU A 193 -26.11 7.45 -8.13
N GLY A 194 -26.21 7.92 -6.87
CA GLY A 194 -25.31 7.51 -5.79
C GLY A 194 -23.94 8.18 -5.85
N THR A 195 -23.07 7.76 -4.94
CA THR A 195 -21.67 8.22 -4.87
C THR A 195 -20.79 7.19 -4.18
N MET A 196 -19.52 7.13 -4.58
CA MET A 196 -18.48 6.36 -3.90
C MET A 196 -17.88 7.15 -2.73
N LEU A 197 -17.50 8.40 -2.98
CA LEU A 197 -16.69 9.19 -2.05
C LEU A 197 -17.48 10.28 -1.30
N GLY A 198 -18.71 10.61 -1.73
CA GLY A 198 -19.43 11.76 -1.21
C GLY A 198 -18.79 13.11 -1.56
N GLN A 199 -19.56 14.20 -1.48
CA GLN A 199 -19.10 15.52 -1.94
C GLN A 199 -17.90 16.05 -1.14
N THR A 200 -17.87 15.80 0.16
CA THR A 200 -16.81 16.30 1.04
C THR A 200 -15.45 15.70 0.70
N GLN A 201 -15.39 14.38 0.52
CA GLN A 201 -14.16 13.71 0.14
C GLN A 201 -13.73 14.06 -1.29
N TRP A 202 -14.68 14.19 -2.24
CA TRP A 202 -14.39 14.66 -3.60
C TRP A 202 -13.76 16.06 -3.64
N LYS A 203 -14.27 16.98 -2.81
CA LYS A 203 -13.70 18.33 -2.71
C LYS A 203 -12.28 18.27 -2.16
N TRP A 204 -12.07 17.49 -1.12
CA TRP A 204 -10.75 17.26 -0.52
C TRP A 204 -9.77 16.63 -1.53
N LEU A 205 -10.17 15.55 -2.22
CA LEU A 205 -9.33 14.88 -3.22
C LEU A 205 -8.91 15.83 -4.35
N LYS A 206 -9.83 16.69 -4.80
CA LYS A 206 -9.51 17.71 -5.79
C LYS A 206 -8.41 18.65 -5.31
N GLU A 207 -8.47 19.12 -4.06
CA GLU A 207 -7.44 19.99 -3.50
C GLU A 207 -6.11 19.24 -3.32
N GLU A 208 -6.16 17.98 -2.89
CA GLU A 208 -4.94 17.17 -2.72
C GLU A 208 -4.21 16.95 -4.06
N LEU A 209 -4.93 16.64 -5.13
CA LEU A 209 -4.33 16.45 -6.45
C LEU A 209 -3.89 17.79 -7.07
N ARG A 210 -4.71 18.83 -6.97
CA ARG A 210 -4.40 20.15 -7.55
C ARG A 210 -3.16 20.80 -6.95
N ASN A 211 -2.97 20.63 -5.64
CA ASN A 211 -1.86 21.22 -4.90
C ASN A 211 -0.65 20.27 -4.79
N SER A 212 -0.68 19.12 -5.48
CA SER A 212 0.43 18.18 -5.43
C SER A 212 1.59 18.66 -6.29
N ASP A 213 2.76 18.81 -5.65
CA ASP A 213 4.04 19.03 -6.32
C ASP A 213 4.88 17.74 -6.37
N ALA A 214 4.29 16.59 -5.98
CA ALA A 214 4.96 15.31 -6.00
C ALA A 214 5.22 14.82 -7.44
N GLN A 215 6.33 14.09 -7.60
CA GLN A 215 6.68 13.45 -8.87
C GLN A 215 5.77 12.25 -9.16
N PHE A 216 5.34 11.57 -8.09
CA PHE A 216 4.41 10.45 -8.16
C PHE A 216 3.28 10.64 -7.14
N ASN A 217 2.04 10.35 -7.57
CA ASN A 217 0.85 10.38 -6.75
C ASN A 217 0.21 8.98 -6.75
N VAL A 218 0.16 8.34 -5.58
CA VAL A 218 -0.44 7.03 -5.38
C VAL A 218 -1.81 7.22 -4.76
N ILE A 219 -2.86 6.87 -5.47
CA ILE A 219 -4.23 6.84 -4.94
C ILE A 219 -4.49 5.41 -4.43
N VAL A 220 -4.85 5.30 -3.17
CA VAL A 220 -5.18 4.02 -2.52
C VAL A 220 -6.69 3.91 -2.43
N SER A 221 -7.24 2.89 -3.07
CA SER A 221 -8.66 2.50 -3.00
C SER A 221 -8.75 1.10 -2.42
N SER A 222 -9.71 0.83 -1.53
CA SER A 222 -9.86 -0.53 -1.02
C SER A 222 -10.40 -1.49 -2.09
N ILE A 223 -11.22 -1.00 -3.02
CA ILE A 223 -11.83 -1.77 -4.11
C ILE A 223 -11.29 -1.38 -5.47
N GLN A 224 -11.42 -2.28 -6.46
CA GLN A 224 -10.90 -2.09 -7.81
C GLN A 224 -11.54 -0.90 -8.55
N PHE A 225 -10.68 -0.13 -9.24
CA PHE A 225 -11.10 1.02 -10.03
C PHE A 225 -11.30 0.67 -11.51
N LEU A 226 -10.33 0.04 -12.16
CA LEU A 226 -10.40 -0.24 -13.60
C LEU A 226 -11.10 -1.56 -13.93
N SER A 227 -11.18 -2.51 -13.00
CA SER A 227 -11.94 -3.74 -13.18
C SER A 227 -13.42 -3.46 -12.85
N ASP A 228 -14.20 -3.08 -13.83
CA ASP A 228 -15.53 -2.50 -13.66
C ASP A 228 -16.70 -3.40 -14.11
N LYS A 229 -16.45 -4.65 -14.55
CA LYS A 229 -17.47 -5.49 -15.20
C LYS A 229 -17.71 -6.86 -14.56
N HIS A 230 -16.96 -7.21 -13.53
CA HIS A 230 -17.03 -8.55 -12.93
C HIS A 230 -18.33 -8.83 -12.15
N GLY A 231 -19.11 -7.82 -11.82
CA GLY A 231 -20.42 -7.99 -11.17
C GLY A 231 -20.39 -8.16 -9.66
N PHE A 232 -19.23 -7.99 -9.03
CA PHE A 232 -19.06 -7.77 -7.59
C PHE A 232 -18.93 -6.27 -7.30
N GLU A 233 -18.63 -5.90 -6.07
CA GLU A 233 -18.39 -4.50 -5.71
C GLU A 233 -17.13 -3.97 -6.41
N ALA A 234 -17.25 -2.79 -6.98
CA ALA A 234 -16.17 -2.05 -7.65
C ALA A 234 -16.60 -0.60 -7.93
N TRP A 235 -15.67 0.24 -8.32
CA TRP A 235 -16.00 1.58 -8.84
C TRP A 235 -16.96 1.52 -10.04
N GLY A 236 -16.95 0.42 -10.80
CA GLY A 236 -17.89 0.16 -11.89
C GLY A 236 -19.37 0.21 -11.50
N ASN A 237 -19.69 0.06 -10.22
CA ASN A 237 -21.05 0.25 -9.73
C ASN A 237 -21.51 1.73 -9.80
N PHE A 238 -20.57 2.67 -9.90
CA PHE A 238 -20.82 4.12 -10.03
C PHE A 238 -20.08 4.68 -11.26
N PRO A 239 -20.53 4.40 -12.49
CA PRO A 239 -19.80 4.75 -13.73
C PRO A 239 -19.41 6.21 -13.85
N HIS A 240 -20.29 7.12 -13.42
CA HIS A 240 -20.04 8.57 -13.41
C HIS A 240 -18.92 8.98 -12.42
N GLU A 241 -18.69 8.21 -11.38
CA GLU A 241 -17.60 8.46 -10.41
C GLU A 241 -16.25 8.01 -10.98
N ILE A 242 -16.21 6.94 -11.83
CA ILE A 242 -15.01 6.59 -12.61
C ILE A 242 -14.64 7.75 -13.54
N GLU A 243 -15.60 8.23 -14.34
CA GLU A 243 -15.40 9.36 -15.24
C GLU A 243 -14.92 10.60 -14.50
N ARG A 244 -15.50 10.86 -13.33
CA ARG A 244 -15.15 11.99 -12.46
C ARG A 244 -13.70 11.91 -11.98
N LEU A 245 -13.23 10.73 -11.54
CA LEU A 245 -11.85 10.55 -11.08
C LEU A 245 -10.87 10.69 -12.25
N GLU A 246 -11.15 10.08 -13.40
CA GLU A 246 -10.33 10.22 -14.59
C GLU A 246 -10.20 11.71 -15.02
N GLN A 247 -11.32 12.42 -15.08
CA GLN A 247 -11.32 13.85 -15.40
C GLN A 247 -10.59 14.69 -14.35
N LEU A 248 -10.69 14.32 -13.07
CA LEU A 248 -9.99 15.00 -11.99
C LEU A 248 -8.47 14.84 -12.13
N ILE A 249 -7.98 13.64 -12.40
CA ILE A 249 -6.56 13.37 -12.62
C ILE A 249 -6.04 14.17 -13.82
N VAL A 250 -6.79 14.18 -14.93
CA VAL A 250 -6.44 14.97 -16.14
C VAL A 250 -6.40 16.45 -15.84
N SER A 251 -7.44 17.01 -15.23
CA SER A 251 -7.60 18.45 -15.02
C SER A 251 -6.64 19.05 -14.01
N THR A 252 -6.26 18.27 -12.98
CA THR A 252 -5.32 18.70 -11.95
C THR A 252 -3.86 18.61 -12.39
N LYS A 253 -3.58 17.84 -13.45
CA LYS A 253 -2.21 17.60 -13.97
C LYS A 253 -1.27 17.03 -12.88
N ALA A 254 -1.82 16.34 -11.88
CA ALA A 254 -1.02 15.66 -10.86
C ALA A 254 -0.13 14.60 -11.53
N LYS A 255 1.19 14.75 -11.35
CA LYS A 255 2.18 13.96 -12.08
C LYS A 255 2.20 12.51 -11.60
N GLY A 256 2.52 11.59 -12.51
CA GLY A 256 2.80 10.19 -12.16
C GLY A 256 1.70 9.55 -11.32
N THR A 257 0.42 9.86 -11.63
CA THR A 257 -0.74 9.36 -10.85
C THR A 257 -1.08 7.94 -11.29
N PHE A 258 -1.25 7.05 -10.32
CA PHE A 258 -1.78 5.69 -10.49
C PHE A 258 -2.56 5.26 -9.25
N ILE A 259 -3.25 4.13 -9.34
CA ILE A 259 -4.13 3.60 -8.30
C ILE A 259 -3.58 2.27 -7.81
N ILE A 260 -3.71 1.99 -6.52
CA ILE A 260 -3.55 0.67 -5.93
C ILE A 260 -4.85 0.27 -5.25
N SER A 261 -5.20 -1.02 -5.33
CA SER A 261 -6.49 -1.53 -4.86
C SER A 261 -6.42 -2.91 -4.21
N GLY A 262 -7.52 -3.35 -3.57
CA GLY A 262 -7.68 -4.58 -2.81
C GLY A 262 -8.96 -5.35 -3.15
N ASP A 263 -9.62 -5.92 -2.14
CA ASP A 263 -10.93 -6.61 -2.11
C ASP A 263 -10.98 -8.00 -2.78
N ARG A 264 -10.54 -8.14 -4.01
CA ARG A 264 -10.91 -9.25 -4.90
C ARG A 264 -10.22 -10.59 -4.67
N HIS A 265 -9.38 -10.70 -3.63
CA HIS A 265 -8.63 -11.92 -3.29
C HIS A 265 -7.79 -12.47 -4.47
N ILE A 266 -7.32 -11.56 -5.33
CA ILE A 266 -6.40 -11.80 -6.44
C ILE A 266 -5.37 -10.67 -6.52
N ALA A 267 -4.34 -10.85 -7.34
CA ALA A 267 -3.52 -9.72 -7.73
C ALA A 267 -3.46 -9.60 -9.26
N THR A 268 -3.49 -8.36 -9.74
CA THR A 268 -3.48 -8.07 -11.18
C THR A 268 -3.06 -6.63 -11.45
N PHE A 269 -2.57 -6.40 -12.66
CA PHE A 269 -2.41 -5.05 -13.21
C PHE A 269 -3.52 -4.79 -14.21
N SER A 270 -4.15 -3.64 -14.12
CA SER A 270 -5.06 -3.09 -15.13
C SER A 270 -4.52 -1.77 -15.62
N SER A 271 -4.60 -1.49 -16.93
CA SER A 271 -4.04 -0.29 -17.54
C SER A 271 -4.93 0.24 -18.65
N LYS A 272 -5.35 1.50 -18.55
CA LYS A 272 -6.28 2.18 -19.45
C LYS A 272 -5.68 3.47 -20.00
N ASN A 273 -5.74 3.68 -21.31
CA ASN A 273 -5.47 4.98 -21.89
C ASN A 273 -6.64 5.91 -21.62
N VAL A 274 -6.40 6.97 -20.85
CA VAL A 274 -7.40 8.00 -20.54
C VAL A 274 -7.14 9.23 -21.40
N THR A 275 -8.16 9.72 -22.10
CA THR A 275 -8.05 10.91 -22.94
C THR A 275 -7.58 12.11 -22.13
N GLY A 276 -6.48 12.73 -22.52
CA GLY A 276 -5.86 13.86 -21.84
C GLY A 276 -4.73 13.49 -20.87
N LEU A 277 -4.48 12.19 -20.59
CA LEU A 277 -3.24 11.73 -19.94
C LEU A 277 -2.19 11.36 -20.98
N SER A 278 -0.94 11.70 -20.71
CA SER A 278 0.22 11.35 -21.56
C SER A 278 0.81 9.99 -21.24
N TYR A 279 0.22 9.24 -20.33
CA TYR A 279 0.59 7.89 -19.90
C TYR A 279 -0.67 7.10 -19.54
N PRO A 280 -0.64 5.76 -19.61
CA PRO A 280 -1.78 4.95 -19.19
C PRO A 280 -2.04 5.07 -17.69
N LEU A 281 -3.31 5.21 -17.28
CA LEU A 281 -3.70 5.08 -15.88
C LEU A 281 -3.64 3.61 -15.50
N VAL A 282 -2.91 3.32 -14.43
CA VAL A 282 -2.74 1.97 -13.89
C VAL A 282 -3.56 1.81 -12.61
N ASP A 283 -4.24 0.68 -12.46
CA ASP A 283 -4.79 0.16 -11.22
C ASP A 283 -4.06 -1.15 -10.89
N PHE A 284 -3.32 -1.15 -9.80
CA PHE A 284 -2.57 -2.30 -9.32
C PHE A 284 -3.29 -2.91 -8.11
N THR A 285 -3.98 -4.04 -8.33
CA THR A 285 -4.64 -4.80 -7.27
C THR A 285 -3.67 -5.78 -6.63
N SER A 286 -3.60 -5.81 -5.29
CA SER A 286 -2.91 -6.86 -4.52
C SER A 286 -3.73 -7.17 -3.27
N SER A 287 -4.44 -8.30 -3.33
CA SER A 287 -5.52 -8.65 -2.41
C SER A 287 -5.44 -10.13 -2.05
N GLY A 288 -4.49 -10.50 -1.21
CA GLY A 288 -4.30 -11.91 -0.87
C GLY A 288 -3.21 -12.14 0.14
N LEU A 289 -3.19 -11.40 1.25
CA LEU A 289 -2.15 -11.53 2.28
C LEU A 289 -2.20 -12.89 2.97
N THR A 290 -3.39 -13.40 3.30
CA THR A 290 -3.56 -14.69 3.97
C THR A 290 -4.33 -15.71 3.16
N HIS A 291 -5.22 -15.27 2.29
CA HIS A 291 -6.06 -16.14 1.47
C HIS A 291 -6.40 -15.49 0.13
N THR A 292 -6.78 -16.29 -0.86
CA THR A 292 -7.06 -15.85 -2.23
C THR A 292 -8.25 -16.59 -2.84
N TYR A 293 -8.78 -16.05 -3.92
CA TYR A 293 -9.81 -16.69 -4.73
C TYR A 293 -9.19 -17.75 -5.66
N THR A 294 -8.82 -18.89 -5.10
CA THR A 294 -8.12 -19.98 -5.81
C THR A 294 -8.93 -20.56 -6.97
N SER A 295 -10.27 -20.52 -6.89
CA SER A 295 -11.20 -20.99 -7.95
C SER A 295 -11.46 -19.94 -9.03
N PHE A 296 -10.75 -18.81 -9.04
CA PHE A 296 -10.88 -17.80 -10.07
C PHE A 296 -10.68 -18.41 -11.46
N SER A 297 -11.72 -18.31 -12.31
CA SER A 297 -11.75 -18.88 -13.67
C SER A 297 -11.74 -17.84 -14.79
N GLY A 298 -11.64 -16.57 -14.42
CA GLY A 298 -11.66 -15.43 -15.32
C GLY A 298 -12.85 -14.50 -15.06
N GLU A 299 -12.63 -13.23 -15.26
CA GLU A 299 -13.63 -12.16 -15.18
C GLU A 299 -13.44 -11.20 -16.35
N GLU A 300 -14.54 -10.58 -16.79
CA GLU A 300 -14.45 -9.58 -17.85
C GLU A 300 -13.71 -8.35 -17.33
N ASN A 301 -12.49 -8.15 -17.81
CA ASN A 301 -11.70 -6.95 -17.56
C ASN A 301 -10.85 -6.62 -18.81
N PRO A 302 -11.27 -5.66 -19.63
CA PRO A 302 -10.57 -5.32 -20.88
C PRO A 302 -9.20 -4.63 -20.65
N TYR A 303 -8.90 -4.26 -19.42
CA TYR A 303 -7.69 -3.49 -19.07
C TYR A 303 -6.58 -4.36 -18.48
N VAL A 304 -6.79 -5.65 -18.25
CA VAL A 304 -5.77 -6.56 -17.68
C VAL A 304 -4.48 -6.52 -18.45
N LYS A 305 -3.38 -6.50 -17.74
CA LYS A 305 -2.00 -6.61 -18.25
C LYS A 305 -1.30 -7.80 -17.60
N GLY A 306 -0.94 -8.77 -18.43
CA GLY A 306 -0.39 -10.04 -17.96
C GLY A 306 -1.46 -10.98 -17.44
N GLU A 307 -1.15 -11.74 -16.39
CA GLU A 307 -2.01 -12.75 -15.81
C GLU A 307 -2.66 -12.27 -14.52
N VAL A 308 -3.78 -12.89 -14.14
CA VAL A 308 -4.36 -12.74 -12.80
C VAL A 308 -3.71 -13.74 -11.88
N ILE A 309 -3.07 -13.25 -10.81
CA ILE A 309 -2.38 -14.06 -9.81
C ILE A 309 -3.36 -14.49 -8.72
N LYS A 310 -3.38 -15.80 -8.45
CA LYS A 310 -4.25 -16.45 -7.46
C LYS A 310 -3.49 -16.99 -6.24
N ASP A 311 -2.18 -16.85 -6.21
CA ASP A 311 -1.35 -17.18 -5.08
C ASP A 311 -1.45 -16.10 -4.01
N ILE A 312 -1.17 -16.42 -2.74
CA ILE A 312 -1.02 -15.39 -1.70
C ILE A 312 0.07 -14.41 -2.11
N ASN A 313 -0.20 -13.13 -1.91
CA ASN A 313 0.56 -12.07 -2.54
C ASN A 313 0.60 -10.76 -1.73
N PHE A 314 1.60 -9.95 -2.05
CA PHE A 314 1.69 -8.55 -1.68
C PHE A 314 2.19 -7.73 -2.87
N GLY A 315 1.83 -6.46 -2.88
CA GLY A 315 2.27 -5.49 -3.87
C GLY A 315 3.52 -4.73 -3.41
N LEU A 316 4.41 -4.45 -4.36
CA LEU A 316 5.62 -3.67 -4.12
C LEU A 316 5.76 -2.59 -5.19
N LEU A 317 6.02 -1.36 -4.76
CA LEU A 317 6.24 -0.19 -5.58
C LEU A 317 7.68 0.28 -5.39
N LYS A 318 8.47 0.33 -6.47
CA LYS A 318 9.83 0.85 -6.46
C LYS A 318 9.89 2.11 -7.31
N PHE A 319 10.10 3.25 -6.68
CA PHE A 319 10.12 4.56 -7.33
C PHE A 319 11.54 4.91 -7.81
N ASP A 320 11.71 5.01 -9.11
CA ASP A 320 12.92 5.46 -9.77
C ASP A 320 12.74 6.93 -10.20
N PHE A 321 13.14 7.83 -9.34
CA PHE A 321 13.00 9.27 -9.57
C PHE A 321 13.86 9.77 -10.73
N LYS A 322 15.04 9.15 -10.91
CA LYS A 322 15.99 9.53 -11.95
C LYS A 322 15.45 9.25 -13.35
N ASN A 323 14.82 8.08 -13.52
CA ASN A 323 14.29 7.63 -14.79
C ASN A 323 12.79 7.88 -14.94
N ASN A 324 12.18 8.57 -13.97
CA ASN A 324 10.76 8.91 -13.93
C ASN A 324 9.84 7.70 -14.17
N LYS A 325 10.09 6.58 -13.48
CA LYS A 325 9.32 5.35 -13.59
C LYS A 325 9.00 4.74 -12.24
N VAL A 326 7.97 3.91 -12.22
CA VAL A 326 7.63 3.04 -11.08
C VAL A 326 7.68 1.59 -11.55
N ILE A 327 8.43 0.77 -10.84
CA ILE A 327 8.44 -0.68 -11.01
C ILE A 327 7.45 -1.24 -9.99
N MET A 328 6.40 -1.89 -10.50
CA MET A 328 5.32 -2.47 -9.73
C MET A 328 5.47 -3.99 -9.75
N GLU A 329 5.52 -4.64 -8.60
CA GLU A 329 5.75 -6.07 -8.51
C GLU A 329 4.67 -6.75 -7.67
N ILE A 330 4.09 -7.82 -8.17
CA ILE A 330 3.30 -8.79 -7.41
C ILE A 330 4.29 -9.84 -6.90
N ARG A 331 4.39 -9.99 -5.59
CA ARG A 331 5.28 -10.95 -4.95
C ARG A 331 4.51 -11.88 -4.03
N GLY A 332 5.02 -13.10 -3.87
CA GLY A 332 4.41 -14.14 -3.05
C GLY A 332 5.36 -14.70 -1.99
N LYS A 333 5.03 -15.89 -1.51
CA LYS A 333 5.83 -16.64 -0.53
C LYS A 333 7.32 -16.66 -0.90
N LYS A 334 8.20 -16.59 0.10
CA LYS A 334 9.66 -16.57 -0.07
C LYS A 334 10.15 -15.46 -0.99
N ASN A 335 9.42 -14.34 -1.02
CA ASN A 335 9.72 -13.17 -1.84
C ASN A 335 9.80 -13.47 -3.37
N LYS A 336 9.10 -14.51 -3.82
CA LYS A 336 9.06 -14.89 -5.23
C LYS A 336 8.38 -13.78 -6.04
N LEU A 337 9.04 -13.29 -7.10
CA LEU A 337 8.41 -12.40 -8.08
C LEU A 337 7.40 -13.24 -8.88
N LEU A 338 6.13 -12.87 -8.83
CA LEU A 338 5.04 -13.53 -9.56
C LEU A 338 4.75 -12.81 -10.89
N GLN A 339 4.68 -11.48 -10.84
CA GLN A 339 4.50 -10.64 -12.02
C GLN A 339 5.07 -9.24 -11.79
N GLN A 340 5.46 -8.56 -12.87
CA GLN A 340 5.99 -7.20 -12.82
C GLN A 340 5.35 -6.34 -13.92
N TYR A 341 5.09 -5.08 -13.60
CA TYR A 341 4.69 -4.05 -14.54
C TYR A 341 5.56 -2.79 -14.33
N ILE A 342 6.08 -2.23 -15.41
CA ILE A 342 6.90 -1.01 -15.35
C ILE A 342 6.12 0.12 -16.01
N GLN A 343 5.80 1.14 -15.23
CA GLN A 343 5.16 2.36 -15.71
C GLN A 343 6.20 3.47 -15.84
N ILE A 344 6.39 3.95 -17.07
CA ILE A 344 7.23 5.11 -17.37
C ILE A 344 6.33 6.32 -17.51
N TYR A 345 6.75 7.42 -16.92
CA TYR A 345 6.03 8.69 -16.99
C TYR A 345 6.82 9.69 -17.82
N PRO A 346 6.16 10.65 -18.49
CA PRO A 346 6.84 11.70 -19.23
C PRO A 346 7.85 12.46 -18.35
N GLY A 347 8.99 12.81 -18.90
CA GLY A 347 9.97 13.67 -18.26
C GLY A 347 9.40 15.07 -17.95
N LYS A 348 10.16 15.85 -17.19
CA LYS A 348 9.82 17.26 -16.87
C LYS A 348 9.81 18.11 -18.12
#